data_b9dc498ad12f4d6c1fecf52d9c024af5
#
_entry.id   b9dc498ad12f4d6c1fecf52d9c024af5
#
_cell.length_a   1.000
_cell.length_b   1.000
_cell.length_c   1.000
_cell.angle_alpha   90.00
_cell.angle_beta   90.00
_cell.angle_gamma   90.00
#
_symmetry.space_group_name_H-M   'P 1'
#
loop_
_entity.id
_entity.type
_entity.pdbx_description
1 polymer ?
#
loop_
_entity_poly.entity_id
_entity_poly.type
_entity_poly.pdbx_seq_one_letter_code
_entity_poly.pdbx_strand_id
1 'polypeptide(L)'
;MNKVSYPRNKVLGGIWGLIIGDAVGVPYEFTPQEDIPSIDKIDIVTPASFRKTYIDVPFGTYSDDGAQFLCIIDSYLECDGFNMNNLAKKLLAWLSDGLWAVDGYVFDVGRQTLKALVEYARGASPRVSGLCEPEGKGNGALMRTLALAILEDGDDERLVNDSHEQAMITHGHICNQVCCAFYNLIAKYMLEGMEFEEAYSTAVNSLKNIYKDNKEYLHEFENNILPDGIIEERGTGYVIDCLKSAFKIIRESNSYEDAIKKSIALGNDTDTTAAVVGGLAGIIYGFENIPTRWYEEIRGKEKILELIDKIHFEDI
;
A
#
# COMPACT_ATOMS: atom_id res chain seq x y z
N MET A 1 -24.35 -4.06 5.67
CA MET A 1 -23.07 -3.41 6.02
C MET A 1 -22.16 -4.50 6.55
N ASN A 2 -21.12 -4.80 5.84
CA ASN A 2 -20.10 -5.75 6.29
C ASN A 2 -19.45 -5.20 7.56
N LYS A 3 -19.32 -6.06 8.57
CA LYS A 3 -18.65 -5.69 9.81
C LYS A 3 -17.23 -6.23 9.78
N VAL A 4 -16.28 -5.39 10.15
CA VAL A 4 -14.88 -5.81 10.29
C VAL A 4 -14.73 -6.58 11.60
N SER A 5 -14.35 -7.86 11.49
CA SER A 5 -14.22 -8.80 12.63
C SER A 5 -12.81 -8.83 13.24
N TYR A 6 -11.89 -8.02 12.71
CA TYR A 6 -10.51 -7.94 13.20
C TYR A 6 -10.37 -7.00 14.39
N PRO A 7 -9.37 -7.19 15.27
CA PRO A 7 -9.11 -6.29 16.40
C PRO A 7 -8.90 -4.84 15.93
N ARG A 8 -9.72 -3.92 16.46
CA ARG A 8 -9.72 -2.50 16.05
C ARG A 8 -8.33 -1.87 16.08
N ASN A 9 -7.52 -2.17 17.11
CA ASN A 9 -6.16 -1.63 17.23
C ASN A 9 -5.27 -2.04 16.05
N LYS A 10 -5.39 -3.26 15.54
CA LYS A 10 -4.66 -3.75 14.37
C LYS A 10 -5.16 -3.09 13.08
N VAL A 11 -6.47 -2.97 12.91
CA VAL A 11 -7.09 -2.31 11.74
C VAL A 11 -6.66 -0.85 11.67
N LEU A 12 -6.81 -0.10 12.77
CA LEU A 12 -6.36 1.28 12.84
C LEU A 12 -4.84 1.39 12.65
N GLY A 13 -4.09 0.41 13.18
CA GLY A 13 -2.65 0.30 12.97
C GLY A 13 -2.31 0.19 11.48
N GLY A 14 -2.98 -0.69 10.73
CA GLY A 14 -2.78 -0.84 9.29
C GLY A 14 -3.13 0.42 8.50
N ILE A 15 -4.27 1.05 8.79
CA ILE A 15 -4.71 2.28 8.11
C ILE A 15 -3.74 3.44 8.38
N TRP A 16 -3.53 3.77 9.64
CA TRP A 16 -2.65 4.89 10.01
C TRP A 16 -1.20 4.59 9.72
N GLY A 17 -0.81 3.31 9.86
CA GLY A 17 0.55 2.88 9.57
C GLY A 17 0.93 3.10 8.10
N LEU A 18 0.04 2.81 7.17
CA LEU A 18 0.26 3.09 5.75
C LEU A 18 0.36 4.61 5.50
N ILE A 19 -0.62 5.38 5.96
CA ILE A 19 -0.70 6.84 5.72
C ILE A 19 0.49 7.58 6.34
N ILE A 20 0.90 7.19 7.56
CA ILE A 20 2.04 7.81 8.26
C ILE A 20 3.35 7.39 7.61
N GLY A 21 3.48 6.12 7.19
CA GLY A 21 4.64 5.64 6.45
C GLY A 21 4.89 6.46 5.19
N ASP A 22 3.87 6.61 4.35
CA ASP A 22 3.87 7.47 3.17
C ASP A 22 4.32 8.90 3.53
N ALA A 23 3.61 9.58 4.44
CA ALA A 23 3.87 10.98 4.80
C ALA A 23 5.28 11.21 5.39
N VAL A 24 5.87 10.23 6.09
CA VAL A 24 7.24 10.29 6.59
C VAL A 24 8.23 10.05 5.45
N GLY A 25 7.89 9.23 4.46
CA GLY A 25 8.72 8.90 3.30
C GLY A 25 8.81 10.03 2.25
N VAL A 26 7.69 10.73 1.98
CA VAL A 26 7.57 11.79 0.96
C VAL A 26 8.75 12.78 0.92
N PRO A 27 9.26 13.32 2.02
CA PRO A 27 10.37 14.27 1.96
C PRO A 27 11.68 13.68 1.42
N TYR A 28 11.86 12.37 1.50
CA TYR A 28 13.10 11.66 1.17
C TYR A 28 13.06 10.98 -0.20
N GLU A 29 11.92 10.97 -0.88
CA GLU A 29 11.71 10.28 -2.15
C GLU A 29 12.72 10.73 -3.22
N PHE A 30 13.05 9.83 -4.15
CA PHE A 30 14.07 10.00 -5.20
C PHE A 30 15.48 10.35 -4.70
N THR A 31 15.73 10.22 -3.40
CA THR A 31 17.09 10.42 -2.84
C THR A 31 17.86 9.11 -2.92
N PRO A 32 19.07 9.09 -3.49
CA PRO A 32 19.96 7.93 -3.44
C PRO A 32 20.25 7.50 -2.00
N GLN A 33 20.42 6.19 -1.77
CA GLN A 33 20.65 5.64 -0.44
C GLN A 33 21.80 6.32 0.31
N GLU A 34 22.89 6.62 -0.39
CA GLU A 34 24.09 7.28 0.15
C GLU A 34 23.86 8.73 0.62
N ASP A 35 22.80 9.37 0.12
CA ASP A 35 22.44 10.77 0.45
C ASP A 35 21.34 10.84 1.52
N ILE A 36 20.74 9.72 1.91
CA ILE A 36 19.76 9.66 3.02
C ILE A 36 20.48 9.96 4.35
N PRO A 37 19.90 10.77 5.23
CA PRO A 37 20.46 10.98 6.58
C PRO A 37 20.63 9.66 7.35
N SER A 38 21.54 9.65 8.33
CA SER A 38 21.65 8.51 9.24
C SER A 38 20.30 8.19 9.89
N ILE A 39 20.04 6.90 10.13
CA ILE A 39 18.73 6.37 10.53
C ILE A 39 18.16 7.04 11.80
N ASP A 40 19.02 7.47 12.71
CA ASP A 40 18.65 8.21 13.92
C ASP A 40 18.09 9.60 13.65
N LYS A 41 18.40 10.18 12.48
CA LYS A 41 17.97 11.52 12.04
C LYS A 41 16.76 11.50 11.10
N ILE A 42 16.31 10.31 10.67
CA ILE A 42 15.10 10.20 9.85
C ILE A 42 13.90 10.48 10.74
N ASP A 43 13.09 11.46 10.34
CA ASP A 43 11.84 11.82 11.02
C ASP A 43 10.88 12.47 10.02
N ILE A 44 9.61 12.67 10.40
CA ILE A 44 8.57 13.31 9.57
C ILE A 44 8.97 14.74 9.17
N VAL A 45 9.71 15.42 10.04
CA VAL A 45 10.39 16.70 9.74
C VAL A 45 11.87 16.41 9.53
N THR A 46 12.34 16.62 8.31
CA THR A 46 13.73 16.33 7.95
C THR A 46 14.73 17.21 8.67
N PRO A 47 15.99 16.76 8.85
CA PRO A 47 17.05 17.64 9.32
C PRO A 47 17.18 18.91 8.46
N ALA A 48 17.47 20.05 9.06
CA ALA A 48 17.58 21.33 8.35
C ALA A 48 18.64 21.34 7.22
N SER A 49 19.62 20.44 7.28
CA SER A 49 20.64 20.24 6.25
C SER A 49 20.18 19.37 5.10
N PHE A 50 19.06 18.64 5.23
CA PHE A 50 18.52 17.78 4.19
C PHE A 50 17.57 18.55 3.29
N ARG A 51 17.76 18.45 1.97
CA ARG A 51 16.88 19.05 0.99
C ARG A 51 15.81 18.06 0.56
N LYS A 52 14.57 18.27 1.01
CA LYS A 52 13.44 17.43 0.61
C LYS A 52 13.13 17.57 -0.89
N THR A 53 12.61 16.51 -1.47
CA THR A 53 12.27 16.44 -2.91
C THR A 53 11.14 17.40 -3.26
N TYR A 54 10.04 17.36 -2.56
CA TYR A 54 8.89 18.24 -2.78
C TYR A 54 8.97 19.47 -1.88
N ILE A 55 9.68 20.53 -2.35
CA ILE A 55 9.98 21.73 -1.54
C ILE A 55 8.72 22.40 -1.04
N ASP A 56 7.68 22.46 -1.87
CA ASP A 56 6.42 23.15 -1.58
C ASP A 56 5.37 22.28 -0.87
N VAL A 57 5.62 20.99 -0.70
CA VAL A 57 4.73 20.09 0.03
C VAL A 57 5.05 20.18 1.53
N PRO A 58 4.11 20.60 2.40
CA PRO A 58 4.32 20.64 3.83
C PRO A 58 4.59 19.26 4.43
N PHE A 59 5.36 19.20 5.50
CA PHE A 59 5.57 17.95 6.25
C PHE A 59 4.23 17.39 6.75
N GLY A 60 4.15 16.06 6.90
CA GLY A 60 2.93 15.37 7.29
C GLY A 60 1.88 15.22 6.18
N THR A 61 2.23 15.59 4.95
CA THR A 61 1.37 15.39 3.77
C THR A 61 1.70 14.05 3.14
N TYR A 62 0.70 13.14 3.07
CA TYR A 62 0.80 11.89 2.33
C TYR A 62 0.62 12.11 0.82
N SER A 63 1.17 11.22 0.01
CA SER A 63 1.22 11.27 -1.45
C SER A 63 0.01 10.60 -2.11
N ASP A 64 0.20 10.11 -3.32
CA ASP A 64 -0.78 9.29 -4.05
C ASP A 64 -0.99 7.92 -3.38
N ASP A 65 -0.03 7.38 -2.64
CA ASP A 65 -0.16 6.15 -1.86
C ASP A 65 -1.34 6.22 -0.90
N GLY A 66 -1.31 7.15 0.03
CA GLY A 66 -2.37 7.36 1.01
C GLY A 66 -3.69 7.77 0.37
N ALA A 67 -3.64 8.67 -0.62
CA ALA A 67 -4.86 9.15 -1.29
C ALA A 67 -5.58 8.02 -2.05
N GLN A 68 -4.86 7.18 -2.80
CA GLN A 68 -5.46 6.06 -3.53
C GLN A 68 -5.89 4.92 -2.59
N PHE A 69 -5.17 4.69 -1.49
CA PHE A 69 -5.60 3.79 -0.42
C PHE A 69 -6.96 4.22 0.18
N LEU A 70 -7.13 5.51 0.46
CA LEU A 70 -8.40 6.07 0.94
C LEU A 70 -9.51 5.96 -0.13
N CYS A 71 -9.18 6.07 -1.43
CA CYS A 71 -10.13 5.81 -2.50
C CYS A 71 -10.69 4.38 -2.48
N ILE A 72 -9.87 3.38 -2.12
CA ILE A 72 -10.35 1.98 -1.98
C ILE A 72 -11.28 1.87 -0.79
N ILE A 73 -10.92 2.40 0.38
CA ILE A 73 -11.78 2.37 1.57
C ILE A 73 -13.12 3.06 1.27
N ASP A 74 -13.10 4.25 0.69
CA ASP A 74 -14.30 5.00 0.36
C ASP A 74 -15.20 4.26 -0.66
N SER A 75 -14.59 3.67 -1.69
CA SER A 75 -15.31 2.85 -2.68
C SER A 75 -15.94 1.61 -2.04
N TYR A 76 -15.20 0.93 -1.18
CA TYR A 76 -15.67 -0.28 -0.50
C TYR A 76 -16.85 0.01 0.42
N LEU A 77 -16.77 1.08 1.22
CA LEU A 77 -17.85 1.49 2.12
C LEU A 77 -19.09 1.98 1.37
N GLU A 78 -18.91 2.69 0.25
CA GLU A 78 -20.04 3.17 -0.57
C GLU A 78 -20.80 2.02 -1.24
N CYS A 79 -20.09 0.96 -1.67
CA CYS A 79 -20.64 -0.15 -2.42
C CYS A 79 -21.00 -1.37 -1.56
N ASP A 80 -20.72 -1.35 -0.25
CA ASP A 80 -20.84 -2.49 0.67
C ASP A 80 -20.06 -3.72 0.17
N GLY A 81 -18.83 -3.48 -0.31
CA GLY A 81 -17.93 -4.47 -0.90
C GLY A 81 -17.09 -3.90 -2.04
N PHE A 82 -16.19 -4.73 -2.58
CA PHE A 82 -15.35 -4.31 -3.69
C PHE A 82 -16.16 -4.06 -4.98
N ASN A 83 -15.92 -2.93 -5.62
CA ASN A 83 -16.51 -2.58 -6.91
C ASN A 83 -15.51 -1.87 -7.82
N MET A 84 -15.01 -2.59 -8.81
CA MET A 84 -13.99 -2.11 -9.75
C MET A 84 -14.39 -0.81 -10.46
N ASN A 85 -15.65 -0.69 -10.87
CA ASN A 85 -16.11 0.50 -11.61
C ASN A 85 -16.22 1.73 -10.69
N ASN A 86 -16.64 1.54 -9.44
CA ASN A 86 -16.70 2.63 -8.46
C ASN A 86 -15.28 3.06 -8.08
N LEU A 87 -14.38 2.11 -7.82
CA LEU A 87 -12.97 2.42 -7.53
C LEU A 87 -12.30 3.16 -8.67
N ALA A 88 -12.49 2.73 -9.93
CA ALA A 88 -11.91 3.42 -11.09
C ALA A 88 -12.41 4.89 -11.19
N LYS A 89 -13.68 5.14 -10.88
CA LYS A 89 -14.23 6.51 -10.82
C LYS A 89 -13.57 7.33 -9.70
N LYS A 90 -13.36 6.74 -8.52
CA LYS A 90 -12.72 7.44 -7.40
C LYS A 90 -11.24 7.74 -7.69
N LEU A 91 -10.51 6.80 -8.31
CA LEU A 91 -9.13 7.04 -8.74
C LEU A 91 -9.05 8.15 -9.82
N LEU A 92 -10.01 8.20 -10.73
CA LEU A 92 -10.09 9.31 -11.69
C LEU A 92 -10.42 10.62 -10.99
N ALA A 93 -11.36 10.65 -10.04
CA ALA A 93 -11.70 11.84 -9.26
C ALA A 93 -10.52 12.28 -8.35
N TRP A 94 -9.72 11.34 -7.83
CA TRP A 94 -8.45 11.69 -7.19
C TRP A 94 -7.55 12.47 -8.15
N LEU A 95 -7.33 11.96 -9.36
CA LEU A 95 -6.44 12.59 -10.34
C LEU A 95 -6.97 13.95 -10.82
N SER A 96 -8.29 14.10 -11.06
CA SER A 96 -8.88 15.30 -11.67
C SER A 96 -9.33 16.36 -10.65
N ASP A 97 -9.81 15.93 -9.50
CA ASP A 97 -10.48 16.81 -8.52
C ASP A 97 -9.81 16.80 -7.14
N GLY A 98 -8.73 16.04 -6.96
CA GLY A 98 -7.99 15.93 -5.70
C GLY A 98 -8.75 15.17 -4.60
N LEU A 99 -9.64 14.23 -4.98
CA LEU A 99 -10.34 13.39 -4.00
C LEU A 99 -9.32 12.70 -3.09
N TRP A 100 -9.47 12.84 -1.77
CA TRP A 100 -8.58 12.33 -0.73
C TRP A 100 -7.15 12.91 -0.73
N ALA A 101 -6.76 13.72 -1.71
CA ALA A 101 -5.51 14.45 -1.63
C ALA A 101 -5.60 15.57 -0.57
N VAL A 102 -4.52 15.78 0.18
CA VAL A 102 -4.44 16.83 1.19
C VAL A 102 -4.62 18.19 0.50
N ASP A 103 -5.56 18.99 0.98
CA ASP A 103 -5.95 20.30 0.40
C ASP A 103 -6.36 20.22 -1.09
N GLY A 104 -6.68 19.02 -1.60
CA GLY A 104 -6.99 18.80 -3.01
C GLY A 104 -5.76 18.90 -3.93
N TYR A 105 -4.56 18.94 -3.38
CA TYR A 105 -3.32 19.04 -4.15
C TYR A 105 -2.76 17.65 -4.48
N VAL A 106 -2.88 17.27 -5.75
CA VAL A 106 -2.35 16.01 -6.28
C VAL A 106 -0.90 16.19 -6.72
N PHE A 107 -0.01 15.37 -6.19
CA PHE A 107 1.40 15.31 -6.57
C PHE A 107 1.85 13.84 -6.63
N ASP A 108 3.06 13.61 -7.09
CA ASP A 108 3.66 12.28 -7.23
C ASP A 108 2.81 11.28 -8.00
N VAL A 109 2.26 11.72 -9.15
CA VAL A 109 1.45 10.85 -9.99
C VAL A 109 2.35 9.93 -10.82
N GLY A 110 2.36 8.65 -10.51
CA GLY A 110 3.07 7.65 -11.28
C GLY A 110 2.67 7.62 -12.76
N ARG A 111 3.66 7.56 -13.66
CA ARG A 111 3.42 7.60 -15.12
C ARG A 111 2.47 6.51 -15.61
N GLN A 112 2.52 5.33 -15.01
CA GLN A 112 1.67 4.19 -15.35
C GLN A 112 0.22 4.45 -14.91
N THR A 113 0.02 4.94 -13.69
CA THR A 113 -1.28 5.35 -13.16
C THR A 113 -1.92 6.44 -14.02
N LEU A 114 -1.15 7.49 -14.36
CA LEU A 114 -1.62 8.58 -15.21
C LEU A 114 -2.10 8.06 -16.58
N LYS A 115 -1.29 7.24 -17.25
CA LYS A 115 -1.65 6.65 -18.55
C LYS A 115 -2.96 5.86 -18.47
N ALA A 116 -3.08 4.98 -17.49
CA ALA A 116 -4.25 4.13 -17.30
C ALA A 116 -5.52 4.94 -17.03
N LEU A 117 -5.46 5.94 -16.16
CA LEU A 117 -6.61 6.79 -15.83
C LEU A 117 -7.02 7.69 -17.02
N VAL A 118 -6.06 8.13 -17.83
CA VAL A 118 -6.37 8.84 -19.09
C VAL A 118 -7.09 7.92 -20.07
N GLU A 119 -6.67 6.68 -20.27
CA GLU A 119 -7.37 5.71 -21.11
C GLU A 119 -8.77 5.39 -20.57
N TYR A 120 -8.91 5.22 -19.24
CA TYR A 120 -10.21 5.07 -18.60
C TYR A 120 -11.12 6.28 -18.86
N ALA A 121 -10.61 7.51 -18.71
CA ALA A 121 -11.36 8.74 -18.99
C ALA A 121 -11.79 8.86 -20.47
N ARG A 122 -11.06 8.23 -21.40
CA ARG A 122 -11.41 8.12 -22.82
C ARG A 122 -12.45 7.04 -23.13
N GLY A 123 -12.86 6.27 -22.13
CA GLY A 123 -13.91 5.25 -22.25
C GLY A 123 -13.40 3.81 -22.27
N ALA A 124 -12.12 3.55 -21.99
CA ALA A 124 -11.66 2.19 -21.77
C ALA A 124 -12.35 1.57 -20.55
N SER A 125 -12.59 0.25 -20.59
CA SER A 125 -13.04 -0.46 -19.39
C SER A 125 -11.94 -0.46 -18.34
N PRO A 126 -12.25 -0.30 -17.02
CA PRO A 126 -11.24 -0.38 -15.96
C PRO A 126 -10.49 -1.71 -15.92
N ARG A 127 -11.05 -2.78 -16.48
CA ARG A 127 -10.42 -4.09 -16.59
C ARG A 127 -9.26 -4.15 -17.59
N VAL A 128 -9.17 -3.17 -18.49
CA VAL A 128 -8.16 -3.12 -19.57
C VAL A 128 -7.46 -1.76 -19.67
N SER A 129 -7.72 -0.84 -18.74
CA SER A 129 -7.07 0.48 -18.74
C SER A 129 -5.63 0.41 -18.22
N GLY A 130 -5.33 -0.52 -17.31
CA GLY A 130 -3.99 -0.71 -16.76
C GLY A 130 -3.03 -1.32 -17.77
N LEU A 131 -1.76 -0.89 -17.73
CA LEU A 131 -0.71 -1.40 -18.59
C LEU A 131 -0.39 -2.87 -18.27
N CYS A 132 -0.28 -3.70 -19.30
CA CYS A 132 0.06 -5.11 -19.21
C CYS A 132 1.44 -5.44 -19.80
N GLU A 133 2.11 -4.47 -20.42
CA GLU A 133 3.42 -4.66 -21.04
C GLU A 133 4.50 -5.00 -19.99
N PRO A 134 5.63 -5.59 -20.39
CA PRO A 134 6.71 -5.99 -19.48
C PRO A 134 7.26 -4.84 -18.62
N GLU A 135 7.19 -3.61 -19.11
CA GLU A 135 7.60 -2.40 -18.42
C GLU A 135 6.53 -1.90 -17.42
N GLY A 136 5.35 -2.49 -17.43
CA GLY A 136 4.20 -2.12 -16.61
C GLY A 136 4.22 -2.72 -15.18
N LYS A 137 5.39 -2.87 -14.57
CA LYS A 137 5.58 -3.53 -13.26
C LYS A 137 5.91 -2.55 -12.13
N GLY A 138 5.33 -1.35 -12.17
CA GLY A 138 5.42 -0.38 -11.06
C GLY A 138 4.63 -0.82 -9.82
N ASN A 139 4.95 -0.27 -8.66
CA ASN A 139 4.34 -0.62 -7.38
C ASN A 139 3.03 0.13 -7.05
N GLY A 140 2.54 1.01 -7.93
CA GLY A 140 1.39 1.88 -7.65
C GLY A 140 0.03 1.17 -7.44
N ALA A 141 -0.09 -0.13 -7.72
CA ALA A 141 -1.24 -0.92 -7.28
C ALA A 141 -0.99 -1.60 -5.92
N LEU A 142 0.28 -1.91 -5.58
CA LEU A 142 0.67 -2.54 -4.33
C LEU A 142 0.47 -1.58 -3.15
N MET A 143 0.89 -0.33 -3.30
CA MET A 143 0.87 0.70 -2.26
C MET A 143 -0.50 0.93 -1.63
N ARG A 144 -1.57 0.75 -2.41
CA ARG A 144 -2.96 1.02 -1.99
C ARG A 144 -3.77 -0.21 -1.64
N THR A 145 -3.27 -1.43 -1.92
CA THR A 145 -4.08 -2.66 -1.89
C THR A 145 -4.52 -3.10 -0.49
N LEU A 146 -3.79 -2.72 0.58
CA LEU A 146 -4.04 -3.12 1.97
C LEU A 146 -5.48 -2.91 2.43
N ALA A 147 -6.15 -1.88 1.90
CA ALA A 147 -7.55 -1.58 2.22
C ALA A 147 -8.48 -2.80 2.03
N LEU A 148 -8.20 -3.63 1.03
CA LEU A 148 -8.98 -4.84 0.78
C LEU A 148 -8.79 -5.88 1.88
N ALA A 149 -7.55 -6.12 2.32
CA ALA A 149 -7.30 -7.06 3.42
C ALA A 149 -7.94 -6.62 4.75
N ILE A 150 -8.06 -5.31 4.97
CA ILE A 150 -8.68 -4.73 6.16
C ILE A 150 -10.21 -4.84 6.14
N LEU A 151 -10.82 -4.67 4.97
CA LEU A 151 -12.28 -4.50 4.84
C LEU A 151 -12.99 -5.75 4.32
N GLU A 152 -12.28 -6.64 3.62
CA GLU A 152 -12.86 -7.84 3.04
C GLU A 152 -12.93 -8.96 4.09
N ASP A 153 -14.13 -9.42 4.38
CA ASP A 153 -14.42 -10.52 5.32
C ASP A 153 -14.65 -11.87 4.62
N GLY A 154 -14.47 -11.90 3.29
CA GLY A 154 -14.64 -13.08 2.46
C GLY A 154 -13.52 -14.11 2.61
N ASP A 155 -13.63 -15.16 1.82
CA ASP A 155 -12.59 -16.17 1.72
C ASP A 155 -11.34 -15.67 0.97
N ASP A 156 -10.29 -16.47 1.00
CA ASP A 156 -9.03 -16.14 0.35
C ASP A 156 -9.17 -15.96 -1.17
N GLU A 157 -10.01 -16.76 -1.83
CA GLU A 157 -10.21 -16.68 -3.29
C GLU A 157 -10.83 -15.33 -3.68
N ARG A 158 -11.78 -14.83 -2.88
CA ARG A 158 -12.38 -13.52 -3.10
C ARG A 158 -11.38 -12.39 -2.90
N LEU A 159 -10.62 -12.40 -1.81
CA LEU A 159 -9.59 -11.40 -1.55
C LEU A 159 -8.52 -11.39 -2.66
N VAL A 160 -8.09 -12.56 -3.14
CA VAL A 160 -7.15 -12.68 -4.25
C VAL A 160 -7.73 -12.09 -5.54
N ASN A 161 -9.00 -12.42 -5.87
CA ASN A 161 -9.67 -11.88 -7.05
C ASN A 161 -9.79 -10.35 -6.99
N ASP A 162 -10.24 -9.80 -5.86
CA ASP A 162 -10.42 -8.37 -5.67
C ASP A 162 -9.07 -7.63 -5.70
N SER A 163 -8.00 -8.26 -5.19
CA SER A 163 -6.62 -7.77 -5.31
C SER A 163 -6.16 -7.69 -6.77
N HIS A 164 -6.49 -8.69 -7.59
CA HIS A 164 -6.22 -8.66 -9.02
C HIS A 164 -7.01 -7.55 -9.72
N GLU A 165 -8.31 -7.48 -9.49
CA GLU A 165 -9.19 -6.52 -10.15
C GLU A 165 -8.83 -5.07 -9.82
N GLN A 166 -8.47 -4.74 -8.57
CA GLN A 166 -8.02 -3.40 -8.23
C GLN A 166 -6.70 -3.05 -8.93
N ALA A 167 -5.77 -4.02 -9.06
CA ALA A 167 -4.52 -3.80 -9.75
C ALA A 167 -4.74 -3.53 -11.26
N MET A 168 -5.64 -4.27 -11.90
CA MET A 168 -5.93 -4.16 -13.34
C MET A 168 -6.35 -2.75 -13.76
N ILE A 169 -6.90 -1.93 -12.87
CA ILE A 169 -7.34 -0.56 -13.21
C ILE A 169 -6.17 0.28 -13.69
N THR A 170 -4.98 0.11 -13.11
CA THR A 170 -3.80 0.94 -13.44
C THR A 170 -2.56 0.13 -13.80
N HIS A 171 -2.41 -1.08 -13.25
CA HIS A 171 -1.24 -1.95 -13.32
C HIS A 171 -1.66 -3.36 -13.70
N GLY A 172 -2.07 -3.53 -14.97
CA GLY A 172 -2.70 -4.78 -15.44
C GLY A 172 -1.75 -5.96 -15.58
N HIS A 173 -0.42 -5.80 -15.47
CA HIS A 173 0.52 -6.90 -15.60
C HIS A 173 0.29 -7.94 -14.47
N ILE A 174 0.36 -9.24 -14.81
CA ILE A 174 0.12 -10.36 -13.89
C ILE A 174 1.00 -10.28 -12.63
N CYS A 175 2.23 -9.82 -12.77
CA CYS A 175 3.16 -9.60 -11.66
C CYS A 175 2.56 -8.71 -10.56
N ASN A 176 1.94 -7.58 -10.97
CA ASN A 176 1.30 -6.65 -10.02
C ASN A 176 0.10 -7.29 -9.32
N GLN A 177 -0.72 -8.03 -10.08
CA GLN A 177 -1.88 -8.73 -9.55
C GLN A 177 -1.47 -9.74 -8.47
N VAL A 178 -0.46 -10.55 -8.76
CA VAL A 178 0.04 -11.58 -7.83
C VAL A 178 0.72 -10.94 -6.61
N CYS A 179 1.52 -9.88 -6.78
CA CYS A 179 2.13 -9.17 -5.65
C CYS A 179 1.07 -8.58 -4.71
N CYS A 180 0.01 -7.95 -5.25
CA CYS A 180 -1.09 -7.42 -4.45
C CYS A 180 -1.84 -8.52 -3.69
N ALA A 181 -2.14 -9.64 -4.34
CA ALA A 181 -2.81 -10.78 -3.71
C ALA A 181 -1.96 -11.41 -2.60
N PHE A 182 -0.65 -11.56 -2.83
CA PHE A 182 0.26 -12.11 -1.83
C PHE A 182 0.39 -11.22 -0.60
N TYR A 183 0.57 -9.92 -0.81
CA TYR A 183 0.60 -8.93 0.26
C TYR A 183 -0.68 -8.93 1.09
N ASN A 184 -1.85 -8.94 0.42
CA ASN A 184 -3.15 -8.91 1.09
C ASN A 184 -3.44 -10.18 1.89
N LEU A 185 -3.07 -11.36 1.40
CA LEU A 185 -3.23 -12.60 2.17
C LEU A 185 -2.38 -12.60 3.43
N ILE A 186 -1.12 -12.14 3.34
CA ILE A 186 -0.26 -11.99 4.52
C ILE A 186 -0.89 -11.02 5.51
N ALA A 187 -1.33 -9.85 5.06
CA ALA A 187 -1.98 -8.86 5.91
C ALA A 187 -3.26 -9.40 6.58
N LYS A 188 -4.10 -10.13 5.84
CA LYS A 188 -5.31 -10.80 6.37
C LYS A 188 -4.95 -11.77 7.50
N TYR A 189 -4.01 -12.68 7.27
CA TYR A 189 -3.63 -13.66 8.29
C TYR A 189 -3.00 -13.03 9.53
N MET A 190 -2.26 -11.92 9.36
CA MET A 190 -1.75 -11.13 10.48
C MET A 190 -2.87 -10.42 11.26
N LEU A 191 -3.90 -9.93 10.58
CA LEU A 191 -5.12 -9.38 11.21
C LEU A 191 -5.86 -10.47 12.01
N GLU A 192 -5.91 -11.70 11.50
CA GLU A 192 -6.44 -12.89 12.17
C GLU A 192 -5.59 -13.36 13.37
N GLY A 193 -4.39 -12.80 13.57
CA GLY A 193 -3.56 -13.04 14.75
C GLY A 193 -2.32 -13.87 14.51
N MET A 194 -2.02 -14.28 13.28
CA MET A 194 -0.78 -14.98 12.96
C MET A 194 0.41 -14.05 13.05
N GLU A 195 1.56 -14.58 13.47
CA GLU A 195 2.85 -13.90 13.34
C GLU A 195 3.28 -13.87 11.86
N PHE A 196 4.14 -12.90 11.48
CA PHE A 196 4.49 -12.65 10.09
C PHE A 196 4.97 -13.90 9.33
N GLU A 197 5.85 -14.73 9.90
CA GLU A 197 6.40 -15.92 9.22
C GLU A 197 5.33 -17.02 9.03
N GLU A 198 4.41 -17.16 9.96
CA GLU A 198 3.27 -18.06 9.84
C GLU A 198 2.31 -17.56 8.76
N ALA A 199 1.96 -16.27 8.79
CA ALA A 199 1.13 -15.63 7.78
C ALA A 199 1.74 -15.74 6.37
N TYR A 200 3.04 -15.50 6.23
CA TYR A 200 3.78 -15.65 4.98
C TYR A 200 3.68 -17.08 4.44
N SER A 201 3.99 -18.07 5.28
CA SER A 201 3.96 -19.48 4.88
C SER A 201 2.55 -19.95 4.51
N THR A 202 1.53 -19.48 5.24
CA THR A 202 0.13 -19.78 4.96
C THR A 202 -0.30 -19.13 3.65
N ALA A 203 0.06 -17.87 3.40
CA ALA A 203 -0.24 -17.18 2.14
C ALA A 203 0.40 -17.86 0.92
N VAL A 204 1.64 -18.35 1.05
CA VAL A 204 2.30 -19.13 0.00
C VAL A 204 1.48 -20.37 -0.35
N ASN A 205 1.02 -21.12 0.65
CA ASN A 205 0.24 -22.33 0.43
C ASN A 205 -1.14 -22.03 -0.16
N SER A 206 -1.83 -20.98 0.32
CA SER A 206 -3.11 -20.53 -0.21
C SER A 206 -3.00 -20.13 -1.67
N LEU A 207 -2.01 -19.30 -2.06
CA LEU A 207 -1.82 -18.90 -3.46
C LEU A 207 -1.50 -20.05 -4.38
N LYS A 208 -0.63 -20.99 -3.96
CA LYS A 208 -0.35 -22.19 -4.74
C LYS A 208 -1.60 -23.02 -4.98
N ASN A 209 -2.47 -23.16 -3.99
CA ASN A 209 -3.74 -23.87 -4.15
C ASN A 209 -4.71 -23.11 -5.05
N ILE A 210 -4.86 -21.80 -4.88
CA ILE A 210 -5.75 -20.96 -5.70
C ILE A 210 -5.30 -20.95 -7.16
N TYR A 211 -3.99 -20.86 -7.40
CA TYR A 211 -3.42 -20.80 -8.76
C TYR A 211 -3.15 -22.16 -9.42
N LYS A 212 -3.42 -23.28 -8.74
CA LYS A 212 -3.08 -24.65 -9.23
C LYS A 212 -3.53 -24.95 -10.66
N ASP A 213 -4.69 -24.44 -11.05
CA ASP A 213 -5.29 -24.62 -12.38
C ASP A 213 -4.98 -23.46 -13.34
N ASN A 214 -4.36 -22.38 -12.85
CA ASN A 214 -3.90 -21.24 -13.64
C ASN A 214 -2.37 -21.21 -13.73
N LYS A 215 -1.83 -21.86 -14.76
CA LYS A 215 -0.38 -22.05 -14.93
C LYS A 215 0.41 -20.75 -15.05
N GLU A 216 -0.21 -19.69 -15.58
CA GLU A 216 0.45 -18.40 -15.78
C GLU A 216 0.66 -17.69 -14.43
N TYR A 217 -0.38 -17.62 -13.59
CA TYR A 217 -0.29 -17.05 -12.25
C TYR A 217 0.61 -17.86 -11.33
N LEU A 218 0.51 -19.21 -11.39
CA LEU A 218 1.37 -20.09 -10.61
C LEU A 218 2.84 -19.93 -11.00
N HIS A 219 3.13 -19.85 -12.32
CA HIS A 219 4.49 -19.63 -12.82
C HIS A 219 5.07 -18.28 -12.35
N GLU A 220 4.30 -17.18 -12.49
CA GLU A 220 4.73 -15.85 -12.04
C GLU A 220 5.03 -15.86 -10.54
N PHE A 221 4.16 -16.49 -9.75
CA PHE A 221 4.34 -16.59 -8.31
C PHE A 221 5.58 -17.40 -7.92
N GLU A 222 5.71 -18.63 -8.44
CA GLU A 222 6.77 -19.57 -8.03
C GLU A 222 8.15 -19.23 -8.58
N ASN A 223 8.24 -18.58 -9.74
CA ASN A 223 9.52 -18.39 -10.42
C ASN A 223 10.01 -16.94 -10.42
N ASN A 224 9.11 -15.96 -10.28
CA ASN A 224 9.48 -14.56 -10.35
C ASN A 224 9.30 -13.82 -9.00
N ILE A 225 8.36 -14.24 -8.16
CA ILE A 225 8.05 -13.53 -6.91
C ILE A 225 8.63 -14.26 -5.69
N LEU A 226 8.39 -15.57 -5.54
CA LEU A 226 8.83 -16.32 -4.37
C LEU A 226 10.35 -16.42 -4.19
N PRO A 227 11.17 -16.72 -5.24
CA PRO A 227 12.57 -17.02 -5.01
C PRO A 227 13.34 -15.87 -4.38
N ASP A 228 14.14 -16.16 -3.37
CA ASP A 228 15.04 -15.20 -2.74
C ASP A 228 16.26 -14.93 -3.63
N GLY A 229 16.85 -13.73 -3.51
CA GLY A 229 18.08 -13.37 -4.20
C GLY A 229 17.96 -13.07 -5.70
N ILE A 230 16.75 -13.07 -6.28
CA ILE A 230 16.54 -12.64 -7.68
C ILE A 230 16.68 -11.11 -7.80
N ILE A 231 16.38 -10.38 -6.75
CA ILE A 231 16.37 -8.92 -6.70
C ILE A 231 17.14 -8.47 -5.47
N GLU A 232 17.93 -7.41 -5.62
CA GLU A 232 18.46 -6.66 -4.48
C GLU A 232 17.32 -5.80 -3.93
N GLU A 233 16.97 -6.00 -2.64
CA GLU A 233 15.92 -5.25 -1.96
C GLU A 233 16.38 -3.81 -1.69
N ARG A 234 16.09 -2.91 -2.64
CA ARG A 234 16.57 -1.51 -2.64
C ARG A 234 15.47 -0.48 -2.41
N GLY A 235 14.21 -0.91 -2.26
CA GLY A 235 13.07 0.00 -2.14
C GLY A 235 12.86 0.86 -3.39
N THR A 236 12.88 0.25 -4.57
CA THR A 236 12.62 0.95 -5.84
C THR A 236 11.15 0.86 -6.23
N GLY A 237 10.72 1.68 -7.21
CA GLY A 237 9.37 1.64 -7.77
C GLY A 237 8.99 0.34 -8.51
N TYR A 238 9.86 -0.69 -8.55
CA TYR A 238 9.54 -1.99 -9.10
C TYR A 238 8.77 -2.84 -8.08
N VAL A 239 7.60 -3.35 -8.47
CA VAL A 239 6.64 -3.99 -7.54
C VAL A 239 7.23 -5.14 -6.73
N ILE A 240 8.05 -6.02 -7.32
CA ILE A 240 8.66 -7.14 -6.59
C ILE A 240 9.74 -6.64 -5.62
N ASP A 241 10.52 -5.64 -6.03
CA ASP A 241 11.54 -5.03 -5.17
C ASP A 241 10.88 -4.37 -3.94
N CYS A 242 9.86 -3.54 -4.15
CA CYS A 242 9.10 -2.91 -3.08
C CYS A 242 8.51 -3.96 -2.11
N LEU A 243 7.86 -5.01 -2.63
CA LEU A 243 7.28 -6.09 -1.83
C LEU A 243 8.34 -6.84 -1.00
N LYS A 244 9.46 -7.22 -1.62
CA LYS A 244 10.54 -7.95 -0.93
C LYS A 244 11.28 -7.08 0.07
N SER A 245 11.53 -5.82 -0.27
CA SER A 245 12.07 -4.83 0.65
C SER A 245 11.19 -4.71 1.90
N ALA A 246 9.86 -4.64 1.70
CA ALA A 246 8.91 -4.60 2.82
C ALA A 246 9.01 -5.85 3.70
N PHE A 247 9.01 -7.04 3.13
CA PHE A 247 9.09 -8.29 3.90
C PHE A 247 10.41 -8.42 4.69
N LYS A 248 11.53 -8.01 4.08
CA LYS A 248 12.83 -7.99 4.77
C LYS A 248 12.80 -7.03 5.95
N ILE A 249 12.33 -5.81 5.74
CA ILE A 249 12.27 -4.79 6.78
C ILE A 249 11.37 -5.25 7.95
N ILE A 250 10.23 -5.87 7.67
CA ILE A 250 9.34 -6.42 8.70
C ILE A 250 10.07 -7.46 9.56
N ARG A 251 10.86 -8.36 8.95
CA ARG A 251 11.66 -9.37 9.66
C ARG A 251 12.74 -8.78 10.56
N GLU A 252 13.33 -7.67 10.13
CA GLU A 252 14.47 -7.05 10.79
C GLU A 252 14.08 -5.97 11.80
N SER A 253 12.78 -5.62 11.93
CA SER A 253 12.33 -4.49 12.72
C SER A 253 11.76 -4.89 14.06
N ASN A 254 11.92 -4.01 15.06
CA ASN A 254 11.51 -4.25 16.44
C ASN A 254 10.41 -3.28 16.91
N SER A 255 10.02 -2.32 16.07
CA SER A 255 8.94 -1.36 16.33
C SER A 255 8.46 -0.76 15.03
N TYR A 256 7.28 -0.12 15.05
CA TYR A 256 6.77 0.63 13.90
C TYR A 256 7.76 1.72 13.44
N GLU A 257 8.29 2.50 14.38
CA GLU A 257 9.27 3.56 14.05
C GLU A 257 10.54 3.02 13.41
N ASP A 258 11.07 1.90 13.93
CA ASP A 258 12.25 1.24 13.38
C ASP A 258 12.00 0.76 11.95
N ALA A 259 10.82 0.18 11.69
CA ALA A 259 10.43 -0.28 10.36
C ALA A 259 10.35 0.86 9.33
N ILE A 260 9.72 1.99 9.68
CA ILE A 260 9.62 3.14 8.80
C ILE A 260 11.00 3.75 8.52
N LYS A 261 11.82 3.92 9.55
CA LYS A 261 13.18 4.47 9.37
C LYS A 261 14.07 3.59 8.50
N LYS A 262 13.97 2.27 8.64
CA LYS A 262 14.69 1.32 7.78
C LYS A 262 14.21 1.37 6.33
N SER A 263 12.90 1.56 6.10
CA SER A 263 12.35 1.72 4.76
C SER A 263 12.94 2.93 4.06
N ILE A 264 12.94 4.07 4.74
CA ILE A 264 13.47 5.33 4.21
C ILE A 264 14.98 5.25 4.00
N ALA A 265 15.70 4.53 4.86
CA ALA A 265 17.15 4.35 4.74
C ALA A 265 17.59 3.58 3.49
N LEU A 266 16.67 2.93 2.76
CA LEU A 266 16.95 2.34 1.44
C LEU A 266 17.10 3.42 0.34
N GLY A 267 16.54 4.62 0.56
CA GLY A 267 16.48 5.64 -0.50
C GLY A 267 15.48 5.27 -1.60
N ASN A 268 15.63 5.85 -2.76
CA ASN A 268 14.83 5.64 -3.97
C ASN A 268 13.35 6.03 -3.79
N ASP A 269 12.45 5.06 -3.75
CA ASP A 269 11.00 5.21 -3.62
C ASP A 269 10.62 5.05 -2.13
N THR A 270 10.92 6.08 -1.36
CA THR A 270 10.88 6.01 0.10
C THR A 270 9.48 6.10 0.68
N ASP A 271 8.58 6.84 0.06
CA ASP A 271 7.19 6.98 0.47
C ASP A 271 6.40 5.70 0.22
N THR A 272 6.45 5.15 -1.01
CA THR A 272 5.79 3.87 -1.30
C THR A 272 6.37 2.72 -0.46
N THR A 273 7.71 2.63 -0.35
CA THR A 273 8.31 1.56 0.47
C THR A 273 7.87 1.70 1.92
N ALA A 274 7.85 2.92 2.48
CA ALA A 274 7.42 3.15 3.85
C ALA A 274 5.90 3.00 4.03
N ALA A 275 5.07 3.29 3.02
CA ALA A 275 3.63 3.02 3.06
C ALA A 275 3.34 1.51 3.12
N VAL A 276 3.97 0.72 2.24
CA VAL A 276 3.78 -0.74 2.20
C VAL A 276 4.28 -1.41 3.49
N VAL A 277 5.46 -1.01 3.98
CA VAL A 277 5.99 -1.48 5.28
C VAL A 277 5.11 -1.01 6.42
N GLY A 278 4.70 0.26 6.40
CA GLY A 278 3.91 0.89 7.46
C GLY A 278 2.56 0.23 7.68
N GLY A 279 1.92 -0.22 6.59
CA GLY A 279 0.69 -1.00 6.68
C GLY A 279 0.87 -2.30 7.48
N LEU A 280 1.85 -3.13 7.12
CA LEU A 280 2.14 -4.38 7.84
C LEU A 280 2.66 -4.13 9.27
N ALA A 281 3.60 -3.21 9.44
CA ALA A 281 4.12 -2.86 10.76
C ALA A 281 3.02 -2.31 11.69
N GLY A 282 2.10 -1.52 11.13
CA GLY A 282 0.94 -1.03 11.87
C GLY A 282 0.02 -2.17 12.34
N ILE A 283 -0.19 -3.21 11.54
CA ILE A 283 -0.94 -4.41 11.95
C ILE A 283 -0.20 -5.18 13.05
N ILE A 284 1.13 -5.32 12.93
CA ILE A 284 1.96 -6.06 13.91
C ILE A 284 1.96 -5.35 15.25
N TYR A 285 2.33 -4.08 15.26
CA TYR A 285 2.57 -3.33 16.48
C TYR A 285 1.30 -2.66 17.03
N GLY A 286 0.27 -2.49 16.22
CA GLY A 286 -0.98 -1.81 16.56
C GLY A 286 -0.87 -0.28 16.54
N PHE A 287 -2.01 0.39 16.41
CA PHE A 287 -2.10 1.85 16.35
C PHE A 287 -1.48 2.55 17.56
N GLU A 288 -1.63 1.99 18.74
CA GLU A 288 -1.12 2.55 20.01
C GLU A 288 0.41 2.65 20.06
N ASN A 289 1.13 1.88 19.23
CA ASN A 289 2.58 1.89 19.13
C ASN A 289 3.14 2.70 17.95
N ILE A 290 2.27 3.37 17.21
CA ILE A 290 2.68 4.39 16.24
C ILE A 290 3.12 5.64 16.99
N PRO A 291 4.27 6.26 16.67
CA PRO A 291 4.72 7.48 17.35
C PRO A 291 3.67 8.59 17.29
N THR A 292 3.20 9.03 18.46
CA THR A 292 2.18 10.10 18.58
C THR A 292 2.62 11.37 17.85
N ARG A 293 3.92 11.71 17.90
CA ARG A 293 4.45 12.88 17.20
C ARG A 293 4.26 12.81 15.68
N TRP A 294 4.32 11.62 15.07
CA TRP A 294 4.06 11.45 13.64
C TRP A 294 2.57 11.56 13.33
N TYR A 295 1.74 10.90 14.15
CA TYR A 295 0.30 10.98 14.00
C TYR A 295 -0.24 12.41 14.14
N GLU A 296 0.31 13.21 15.06
CA GLU A 296 -0.10 14.59 15.27
C GLU A 296 0.24 15.51 14.08
N GLU A 297 1.34 15.24 13.38
CA GLU A 297 1.78 16.01 12.22
C GLU A 297 1.00 15.69 10.93
N ILE A 298 0.24 14.58 10.88
CA ILE A 298 -0.52 14.23 9.67
C ILE A 298 -1.55 15.30 9.33
N ARG A 299 -1.51 15.73 8.09
CA ARG A 299 -2.44 16.69 7.50
C ARG A 299 -3.66 15.96 6.89
N GLY A 300 -4.81 16.64 6.87
CA GLY A 300 -6.07 16.07 6.36
C GLY A 300 -6.70 15.01 7.27
N LYS A 301 -6.22 14.89 8.51
CA LYS A 301 -6.60 13.88 9.49
C LYS A 301 -8.09 13.82 9.77
N GLU A 302 -8.77 14.96 9.79
CA GLU A 302 -10.21 15.06 10.08
C GLU A 302 -11.03 14.26 9.04
N LYS A 303 -10.72 14.41 7.76
CA LYS A 303 -11.41 13.67 6.68
C LYS A 303 -11.15 12.18 6.76
N ILE A 304 -9.93 11.77 7.14
CA ILE A 304 -9.57 10.36 7.33
C ILE A 304 -10.38 9.77 8.48
N LEU A 305 -10.50 10.49 9.61
CA LEU A 305 -11.30 10.07 10.76
C LEU A 305 -12.78 9.92 10.39
N GLU A 306 -13.35 10.88 9.65
CA GLU A 306 -14.73 10.78 9.16
C GLU A 306 -14.98 9.55 8.26
N LEU A 307 -13.95 9.11 7.51
CA LEU A 307 -14.04 7.90 6.70
C LEU A 307 -13.93 6.64 7.58
N ILE A 308 -12.99 6.62 8.52
CA ILE A 308 -12.80 5.51 9.46
C ILE A 308 -14.03 5.30 10.35
N ASP A 309 -14.71 6.36 10.77
CA ASP A 309 -15.92 6.28 11.58
C ASP A 309 -17.10 5.58 10.87
N LYS A 310 -17.03 5.44 9.55
CA LYS A 310 -18.00 4.66 8.76
C LYS A 310 -17.70 3.15 8.75
N ILE A 311 -16.51 2.75 9.22
CA ILE A 311 -16.15 1.34 9.35
C ILE A 311 -16.87 0.76 10.56
N HIS A 312 -17.72 -0.23 10.33
CA HIS A 312 -18.42 -0.93 11.40
C HIS A 312 -17.53 -2.06 11.93
N PHE A 313 -17.08 -1.93 13.17
CA PHE A 313 -16.39 -3.00 13.87
C PHE A 313 -17.39 -3.92 14.57
N GLU A 314 -17.10 -5.22 14.61
CA GLU A 314 -17.82 -6.12 15.50
C GLU A 314 -17.48 -5.81 16.96
N ASP A 315 -18.47 -5.94 17.84
CA ASP A 315 -18.23 -5.90 19.29
C ASP A 315 -17.52 -7.21 19.69
N ILE A 316 -16.17 -7.19 19.72
CA ILE A 316 -15.34 -8.33 20.11
C ILE A 316 -15.01 -8.22 21.60
#